data_2fbb0c8f24656573ae5ed78deb3300f9
#
_entry.id   2fbb0c8f24656573ae5ed78deb3300f9
#
_cell.length_a   1.000
_cell.length_b   1.000
_cell.length_c   1.000
_cell.angle_alpha   90.00
_cell.angle_beta   90.00
_cell.angle_gamma   90.00
#
_symmetry.space_group_name_H-M   'P 1'
#
loop_
_entity.id
_entity.type
_entity.pdbx_description
1 polymer ?
#
loop_
_entity_poly.entity_id
_entity_poly.type
_entity_poly.pdbx_seq_one_letter_code
_entity_poly.pdbx_strand_id
1 'polypeptide(L)' 'MTETYELAFRGEPGPVMRAAFPEFDLESDEGITVFRAEFVDQAALHGVIERVNSLGLELVDVRLITTNQQTGE' A
#
# COMPACT_ATOMS: atom_id res chain seq x y z
N MET A 1 15.02 -5.24 8.66
CA MET A 1 15.00 -3.94 8.02
C MET A 1 13.78 -3.83 7.14
N THR A 2 13.03 -2.78 7.29
CA THR A 2 11.80 -2.58 6.53
C THR A 2 11.81 -1.23 5.85
N GLU A 3 10.97 -1.09 4.87
CA GLU A 3 10.80 0.17 4.16
C GLU A 3 9.33 0.50 4.13
N THR A 4 9.02 1.76 4.32
CA THR A 4 7.64 2.22 4.30
C THR A 4 7.36 2.80 2.92
N TYR A 5 6.31 2.30 2.28
CA TYR A 5 5.89 2.78 0.98
C TYR A 5 4.50 3.36 1.07
N GLU A 6 4.25 4.35 0.24
CA GLU A 6 2.90 4.87 0.06
C GLU A 6 2.42 4.43 -1.32
N LEU A 7 1.29 3.77 -1.36
CA LEU A 7 0.74 3.26 -2.61
C LEU A 7 -0.55 3.97 -2.91
N ALA A 8 -0.74 4.31 -4.17
CA ALA A 8 -1.96 4.97 -4.62
C ALA A 8 -2.58 4.13 -5.73
N PHE A 9 -3.86 3.87 -5.61
CA PHE A 9 -4.60 3.07 -6.57
C PHE A 9 -5.81 3.84 -7.03
N ARG A 10 -6.19 3.65 -8.29
CA ARG A 10 -7.41 4.23 -8.80
C ARG A 10 -8.57 3.34 -8.39
N GLY A 11 -9.59 3.93 -7.82
CA GLY A 11 -10.73 3.22 -7.30
C GLY A 11 -10.88 3.50 -5.83
N GLU A 12 -11.99 3.06 -5.26
CA GLU A 12 -12.23 3.28 -3.84
C GLU A 12 -12.29 1.95 -3.12
N PRO A 13 -11.78 1.89 -1.90
CA PRO A 13 -11.77 0.62 -1.19
C PRO A 13 -13.19 0.26 -0.77
N GLY A 14 -13.60 -0.93 -1.13
CA GLY A 14 -14.87 -1.45 -0.68
C GLY A 14 -14.70 -2.28 0.57
N PRO A 15 -15.79 -2.88 1.06
CA PRO A 15 -15.70 -3.71 2.26
C PRO A 15 -14.74 -4.88 2.11
N VAL A 16 -14.65 -5.44 0.91
CA VAL A 16 -13.77 -6.59 0.70
C VAL A 16 -12.32 -6.17 0.88
N MET A 17 -11.95 -5.00 0.35
CA MET A 17 -10.58 -4.56 0.48
C MET A 17 -10.25 -4.20 1.91
N ARG A 18 -11.17 -3.56 2.62
CA ARG A 18 -10.92 -3.21 4.00
C ARG A 18 -10.78 -4.46 4.85
N ALA A 19 -11.53 -5.50 4.54
CA ALA A 19 -11.42 -6.77 5.26
C ALA A 19 -10.11 -7.47 4.94
N ALA A 20 -9.63 -7.35 3.71
CA ALA A 20 -8.40 -8.02 3.31
C ALA A 20 -7.16 -7.36 3.90
N PHE A 21 -7.23 -6.07 4.19
CA PHE A 21 -6.08 -5.35 4.70
C PHE A 21 -6.46 -4.57 5.95
N PRO A 22 -6.85 -5.25 7.02
CA PRO A 22 -7.32 -4.55 8.21
C PRO A 22 -6.24 -3.74 8.92
N GLU A 23 -4.98 -4.13 8.69
CA GLU A 23 -3.90 -3.42 9.35
C GLU A 23 -3.45 -2.17 8.60
N PHE A 24 -3.98 -1.95 7.40
CA PHE A 24 -3.56 -0.80 6.62
C PHE A 24 -4.54 0.34 6.82
N ASP A 25 -4.01 1.55 6.83
CA ASP A 25 -4.80 2.74 7.00
C ASP A 25 -5.18 3.23 5.62
N LEU A 26 -6.35 2.84 5.15
CA LEU A 26 -6.80 3.14 3.80
C LEU A 26 -7.56 4.44 3.77
N GLU A 27 -7.14 5.36 2.91
CA GLU A 27 -7.83 6.63 2.74
C GLU A 27 -8.21 6.76 1.28
N SER A 28 -9.38 7.30 1.00
CA SER A 28 -9.75 7.53 -0.38
C SER A 28 -10.15 8.98 -0.57
N ASP A 29 -9.84 9.51 -1.73
CA ASP A 29 -10.12 10.90 -2.05
C ASP A 29 -10.27 10.98 -3.55
N GLU A 30 -11.45 11.38 -4.00
CA GLU A 30 -11.71 11.61 -5.42
C GLU A 30 -11.37 10.41 -6.29
N GLY A 31 -11.73 9.22 -5.82
CA GLY A 31 -11.54 8.01 -6.60
C GLY A 31 -10.16 7.41 -6.51
N ILE A 32 -9.29 7.96 -5.67
CA ILE A 32 -7.96 7.41 -5.46
C ILE A 32 -7.87 6.89 -4.05
N THR A 33 -7.40 5.67 -3.88
CA THR A 33 -7.18 5.06 -2.58
C THR A 33 -5.70 5.08 -2.29
N VAL A 34 -5.33 5.59 -1.13
CA VAL A 34 -3.93 5.70 -0.74
C VAL A 34 -3.73 5.02 0.60
N PHE A 35 -2.63 4.30 0.74
CA PHE A 35 -2.28 3.76 2.05
C PHE A 35 -0.78 3.62 2.15
N ARG A 36 -0.30 3.56 3.39
CA ARG A 36 1.11 3.37 3.69
C ARG A 36 1.27 2.10 4.46
N ALA A 37 2.35 1.40 4.19
CA ALA A 37 2.64 0.15 4.88
C ALA A 37 4.12 -0.13 4.86
N GLU A 38 4.57 -0.94 5.80
CA GLU A 38 5.95 -1.36 5.86
C GLU A 38 6.10 -2.71 5.22
N PHE A 39 7.14 -2.88 4.45
CA PHE A 39 7.39 -4.13 3.76
C PHE A 39 8.81 -4.57 4.03
N VAL A 40 8.98 -5.87 4.30
CA VAL A 40 10.32 -6.40 4.61
C VAL A 40 11.15 -6.58 3.37
N ASP A 41 10.53 -6.74 2.19
CA ASP A 41 11.27 -6.90 0.96
C ASP A 41 10.36 -6.58 -0.21
N GLN A 42 10.93 -6.64 -1.41
CA GLN A 42 10.19 -6.32 -2.63
C GLN A 42 9.12 -7.34 -2.92
N ALA A 43 9.34 -8.59 -2.56
CA ALA A 43 8.33 -9.62 -2.83
C ALA A 43 7.06 -9.33 -2.04
N ALA A 44 7.19 -8.87 -0.79
CA ALA A 44 6.03 -8.52 0.02
C ALA A 44 5.27 -7.36 -0.62
N LEU A 45 5.99 -6.36 -1.13
CA LEU A 45 5.37 -5.22 -1.77
C LEU A 45 4.61 -5.65 -3.02
N HIS A 46 5.24 -6.47 -3.86
CA HIS A 46 4.59 -6.91 -5.09
C HIS A 46 3.38 -7.77 -4.79
N GLY A 47 3.44 -8.58 -3.74
CA GLY A 47 2.30 -9.40 -3.36
C GLY A 47 1.09 -8.56 -3.01
N VAL A 48 1.30 -7.46 -2.29
CA VAL A 48 0.19 -6.58 -1.94
C VAL A 48 -0.35 -5.90 -3.19
N ILE A 49 0.53 -5.44 -4.09
CA ILE A 49 0.08 -4.81 -5.32
C ILE A 49 -0.80 -5.74 -6.12
N GLU A 50 -0.39 -7.01 -6.25
CA GLU A 50 -1.17 -7.95 -7.02
C GLU A 50 -2.50 -8.24 -6.37
N ARG A 51 -2.55 -8.32 -5.04
CA ARG A 51 -3.81 -8.56 -4.36
C ARG A 51 -4.77 -7.40 -4.54
N VAL A 52 -4.26 -6.17 -4.45
CA VAL A 52 -5.12 -5.01 -4.61
C VAL A 52 -5.65 -4.93 -6.04
N ASN A 53 -4.78 -5.24 -7.01
CA ASN A 53 -5.23 -5.26 -8.39
C ASN A 53 -6.32 -6.29 -8.61
N SER A 54 -6.21 -7.44 -7.96
CA SER A 54 -7.22 -8.49 -8.14
C SER A 54 -8.54 -8.10 -7.49
N LEU A 55 -8.54 -7.11 -6.62
CA LEU A 55 -9.76 -6.62 -6.01
C LEU A 55 -10.38 -5.47 -6.80
N GLY A 56 -9.83 -5.19 -7.97
CA GLY A 56 -10.45 -4.22 -8.87
C GLY A 56 -9.87 -2.83 -8.87
N LEU A 57 -8.82 -2.59 -8.08
CA LEU A 57 -8.18 -1.29 -8.07
C LEU A 57 -6.95 -1.33 -8.96
N GLU A 58 -6.60 -0.18 -9.51
CA GLU A 58 -5.51 -0.10 -10.46
C GLU A 58 -4.38 0.73 -9.86
N LEU A 59 -3.18 0.20 -9.84
CA LEU A 59 -2.03 0.90 -9.27
C LEU A 59 -1.72 2.15 -10.07
N VAL A 60 -1.62 3.28 -9.39
CA VAL A 60 -1.29 4.55 -10.00
C VAL A 60 0.12 4.97 -9.63
N ASP A 61 0.52 4.77 -8.39
CA ASP A 61 1.80 5.28 -7.92
C ASP A 61 2.30 4.48 -6.74
N VAL A 62 3.62 4.32 -6.64
CA VAL A 62 4.27 3.69 -5.51
C VAL A 62 5.44 4.58 -5.13
N ARG A 63 5.51 5.00 -3.87
CA ARG A 63 6.56 5.89 -3.44
C ARG A 63 7.21 5.35 -2.19
N LEU A 64 8.51 5.38 -2.15
CA LEU A 64 9.25 5.04 -0.94
C LEU A 64 9.22 6.25 -0.03
N ILE A 65 8.64 6.09 1.14
CA ILE A 65 8.54 7.18 2.09
C ILE A 65 9.78 7.21 2.98
N THR A 66 10.16 6.05 3.52
CA THR A 66 11.31 6.03 4.40
C THR A 66 11.81 4.61 4.54
N THR A 67 13.08 4.50 4.90
CA THR A 67 13.70 3.24 5.20
C THR A 67 13.89 3.18 6.71
N ASN A 68 13.39 2.11 7.27
CA ASN A 68 13.49 1.99 8.70
C ASN A 68 14.76 1.42 9.19
N GLN A 69 15.80 1.46 8.43
CA GLN A 69 17.00 1.05 8.84
C GLN A 69 17.60 2.21 9.40
N GLN A 70 17.82 2.45 10.46
CA GLN A 70 18.11 3.55 10.98
C GLN A 70 19.40 3.91 11.12
N THR A 71 19.90 4.79 10.87
CA THR A 71 21.08 5.02 11.09
C THR A 71 21.26 6.05 11.84
N GLY A 72 21.38 6.07 12.51
CA GLY A 72 21.57 7.00 13.25
C GLY A 72 21.77 8.15 12.66
N GLU A 73 21.56 8.44 12.28
CA GLU A 73 21.65 9.45 11.92
C GLU A 73 21.39 9.99 12.36
#